data_c355f5a1957ce88914798eeac9d446d1
#
_entry.id   c355f5a1957ce88914798eeac9d446d1
#
_cell.length_a   1.000
_cell.length_b   1.000
_cell.length_c   1.000
_cell.angle_alpha   90.00
_cell.angle_beta   90.00
_cell.angle_gamma   90.00
#
_symmetry.space_group_name_H-M   'P 1'
#
loop_
_entity.id
_entity.type
_entity.pdbx_description
1 polymer ?
#
loop_
_entity_poly.entity_id
_entity_poly.type
_entity_poly.pdbx_seq_one_letter_code
_entity_poly.pdbx_strand_id
1 'polypeptide(L)'
;APFDFCKPSVRVETERLSCTNRNGKPDHILLIEVLQSSDLHANQADEVFFRVGDKSKKLNFEERLQLMYAKGTRYFEDTPVPDAGLDDLDLGFVREFTSRIGYRKSPEEYLRENKEFLSERSGKEEVSAAAMLLFGKNPKHFFPRARIRFVRYEGTEARVGARMNVIKDVMFEGRILQVTEKALEFVGSQIKERTYLGADTRFVTEPEYPEFAWKELIINAIAHRDYSIKGTDIQIKMFDDRITVESPGTLPGIVRLNNMRHVHFSRNPKIAQFLHEYEYVQEFGEGVDRLYEVMEAAGLPQPEYKVEAFMLYATIRNTKLGGNCGGTTSVTTTDSTTDTSTVATILAFCAQPKSREEIMTMCGLKNKNHFIKAHLKPLLESGQLRMTIPDKPNSRNQKYITVKTED
;
A
#
# COMPACT_ATOMS: atom_id res chain seq x y z
N ALA A 1 4.82 -1.64 -36.77
CA ALA A 1 4.05 -2.08 -35.65
C ALA A 1 4.81 -1.88 -34.35
N PRO A 2 4.22 -2.15 -33.16
CA PRO A 2 4.85 -1.84 -31.86
C PRO A 2 6.21 -2.50 -31.67
N PHE A 3 6.44 -3.65 -32.30
CA PHE A 3 7.73 -4.36 -32.26
C PHE A 3 8.92 -3.57 -32.81
N ASP A 4 8.69 -2.72 -33.80
CA ASP A 4 9.76 -2.03 -34.53
C ASP A 4 10.06 -0.64 -33.95
N PHE A 5 9.12 -0.09 -33.17
CA PHE A 5 9.17 1.29 -32.70
C PHE A 5 9.55 1.43 -31.22
N CYS A 6 9.55 0.32 -30.47
CA CYS A 6 9.92 0.31 -29.04
C CYS A 6 11.13 -0.59 -28.79
N LYS A 7 12.02 -0.14 -27.92
CA LYS A 7 13.19 -0.90 -27.43
C LYS A 7 13.17 -0.95 -25.90
N PRO A 8 13.15 -2.15 -25.28
CA PRO A 8 12.80 -3.45 -25.90
C PRO A 8 11.40 -3.42 -26.52
N SER A 9 11.07 -4.42 -27.35
CA SER A 9 9.76 -4.50 -28.03
C SER A 9 8.62 -4.68 -27.02
N VAL A 10 7.47 -4.10 -27.33
CA VAL A 10 6.26 -4.21 -26.49
C VAL A 10 5.42 -5.39 -26.98
N ARG A 11 4.96 -6.23 -26.06
CA ARG A 11 4.00 -7.29 -26.39
C ARG A 11 2.60 -6.69 -26.47
N VAL A 12 1.93 -6.98 -27.58
CA VAL A 12 0.55 -6.53 -27.84
C VAL A 12 -0.28 -7.68 -28.37
N GLU A 13 -1.55 -7.71 -27.97
CA GLU A 13 -2.58 -8.54 -28.56
C GLU A 13 -3.52 -7.65 -29.37
N THR A 14 -3.99 -8.15 -30.50
CA THR A 14 -4.83 -7.35 -31.40
C THR A 14 -6.06 -8.14 -31.78
N GLU A 15 -7.23 -7.53 -31.65
CA GLU A 15 -8.51 -8.09 -32.04
C GLU A 15 -9.26 -7.12 -32.99
N ARG A 16 -9.93 -7.68 -34.00
CA ARG A 16 -10.82 -6.93 -34.88
C ARG A 16 -12.26 -7.16 -34.46
N LEU A 17 -12.90 -6.10 -33.97
CA LEU A 17 -14.31 -6.11 -33.63
C LEU A 17 -15.14 -5.57 -34.77
N SER A 18 -16.08 -6.37 -35.29
CA SER A 18 -17.02 -5.92 -36.33
C SER A 18 -17.96 -4.86 -35.76
N CYS A 19 -18.14 -3.76 -36.46
CA CYS A 19 -19.04 -2.68 -36.09
C CYS A 19 -19.73 -2.08 -37.31
N THR A 20 -20.64 -1.14 -37.12
CA THR A 20 -21.25 -0.35 -38.17
C THR A 20 -20.77 1.10 -38.04
N ASN A 21 -20.24 1.67 -39.11
CA ASN A 21 -19.77 3.06 -39.08
C ASN A 21 -20.92 4.07 -39.09
N ARG A 22 -20.60 5.36 -38.95
CA ARG A 22 -21.59 6.45 -38.92
C ARG A 22 -22.51 6.54 -40.13
N ASN A 23 -22.11 5.92 -41.25
CA ASN A 23 -22.86 5.90 -42.51
C ASN A 23 -23.70 4.61 -42.66
N GLY A 24 -23.81 3.79 -41.60
CA GLY A 24 -24.58 2.54 -41.63
C GLY A 24 -23.90 1.40 -42.39
N LYS A 25 -22.61 1.51 -42.76
CA LYS A 25 -21.87 0.47 -43.48
C LYS A 25 -21.08 -0.40 -42.50
N PRO A 26 -20.91 -1.71 -42.85
CA PRO A 26 -20.03 -2.59 -42.08
C PRO A 26 -18.61 -2.04 -41.98
N ASP A 27 -18.04 -2.09 -40.80
CA ASP A 27 -16.69 -1.56 -40.50
C ASP A 27 -16.07 -2.38 -39.36
N HIS A 28 -14.85 -2.03 -38.94
CA HIS A 28 -14.11 -2.73 -37.90
C HIS A 28 -13.44 -1.73 -36.95
N ILE A 29 -13.45 -2.05 -35.69
CA ILE A 29 -12.60 -1.42 -34.66
C ILE A 29 -11.42 -2.36 -34.39
N LEU A 30 -10.22 -1.82 -34.42
CA LEU A 30 -9.03 -2.54 -34.00
C LEU A 30 -8.83 -2.29 -32.50
N LEU A 31 -9.01 -3.34 -31.67
CA LEU A 31 -8.63 -3.34 -30.28
C LEU A 31 -7.15 -3.75 -30.18
N ILE A 32 -6.36 -2.95 -29.49
CA ILE A 32 -4.95 -3.22 -29.23
C ILE A 32 -4.80 -3.27 -27.71
N GLU A 33 -4.57 -4.46 -27.18
CA GLU A 33 -4.22 -4.67 -25.79
C GLU A 33 -2.70 -4.68 -25.63
N VAL A 34 -2.19 -3.83 -24.75
CA VAL A 34 -0.76 -3.75 -24.44
C VAL A 34 -0.50 -4.48 -23.15
N LEU A 35 0.21 -5.61 -23.23
CA LEU A 35 0.52 -6.40 -22.05
C LEU A 35 1.50 -5.68 -21.14
N GLN A 36 1.32 -5.89 -19.84
CA GLN A 36 2.21 -5.30 -18.84
C GLN A 36 3.64 -5.87 -18.99
N SER A 37 4.63 -5.00 -18.86
CA SER A 37 6.05 -5.36 -18.95
C SER A 37 6.82 -4.84 -17.73
N SER A 38 7.78 -5.62 -17.26
CA SER A 38 8.80 -5.19 -16.30
C SER A 38 9.81 -4.23 -16.92
N ASP A 39 10.00 -4.26 -18.25
CA ASP A 39 11.01 -3.48 -18.92
C ASP A 39 10.62 -2.00 -19.08
N LEU A 40 11.63 -1.15 -19.20
CA LEU A 40 11.48 0.24 -19.60
C LEU A 40 11.53 0.34 -21.13
N HIS A 41 10.41 0.68 -21.75
CA HIS A 41 10.32 0.80 -23.20
C HIS A 41 10.59 2.23 -23.66
N ALA A 42 11.55 2.40 -24.56
CA ALA A 42 11.84 3.67 -25.21
C ALA A 42 11.45 3.61 -26.70
N ASN A 43 11.13 4.77 -27.30
CA ASN A 43 10.94 4.88 -28.73
C ASN A 43 12.29 4.89 -29.48
N GLN A 44 12.27 5.01 -30.80
CA GLN A 44 13.48 5.05 -31.62
C GLN A 44 14.41 6.25 -31.32
N ALA A 45 13.87 7.33 -30.74
CA ALA A 45 14.65 8.50 -30.31
C ALA A 45 15.15 8.39 -28.85
N ASP A 46 15.11 7.20 -28.26
CA ASP A 46 15.43 6.94 -26.84
C ASP A 46 14.57 7.76 -25.86
N GLU A 47 13.32 8.03 -26.22
CA GLU A 47 12.39 8.74 -25.35
C GLU A 47 11.44 7.76 -24.66
N VAL A 48 11.25 7.97 -23.36
CA VAL A 48 10.32 7.21 -22.53
C VAL A 48 9.15 8.10 -22.16
N PHE A 49 7.95 7.55 -22.29
CA PHE A 49 6.71 8.24 -21.95
C PHE A 49 5.98 7.51 -20.83
N PHE A 50 5.35 8.27 -19.96
CA PHE A 50 4.50 7.75 -18.90
C PHE A 50 3.09 8.35 -19.01
N ARG A 51 2.06 7.51 -18.85
CA ARG A 51 0.67 7.95 -18.92
C ARG A 51 0.23 8.57 -17.60
N VAL A 52 -0.19 9.83 -17.65
CA VAL A 52 -0.74 10.57 -16.50
C VAL A 52 -2.15 11.04 -16.90
N GLY A 53 -3.17 10.34 -16.40
CA GLY A 53 -4.55 10.59 -16.80
C GLY A 53 -4.77 10.41 -18.29
N ASP A 54 -5.20 11.47 -18.99
CA ASP A 54 -5.46 11.50 -20.43
C ASP A 54 -4.23 11.87 -21.29
N LYS A 55 -3.10 12.23 -20.65
CA LYS A 55 -1.89 12.72 -21.33
C LYS A 55 -0.71 11.75 -21.20
N SER A 56 0.14 11.73 -22.21
CA SER A 56 1.45 11.06 -22.16
C SER A 56 2.52 12.11 -21.87
N LYS A 57 3.25 11.93 -20.76
CA LYS A 57 4.36 12.79 -20.35
C LYS A 57 5.67 12.14 -20.73
N LYS A 58 6.54 12.87 -21.44
CA LYS A 58 7.93 12.46 -21.66
C LYS A 58 8.69 12.56 -20.35
N LEU A 59 9.39 11.49 -19.98
CA LEU A 59 10.20 11.43 -18.77
C LEU A 59 11.60 12.00 -18.99
N ASN A 60 12.07 12.81 -18.05
CA ASN A 60 13.47 13.23 -17.97
C ASN A 60 14.34 12.08 -17.41
N PHE A 61 15.65 12.29 -17.28
CA PHE A 61 16.59 11.28 -16.81
C PHE A 61 16.25 10.75 -15.41
N GLU A 62 15.99 11.65 -14.46
CA GLU A 62 15.67 11.28 -13.07
C GLU A 62 14.35 10.50 -12.98
N GLU A 63 13.33 10.94 -13.74
CA GLU A 63 12.04 10.27 -13.79
C GLU A 63 12.14 8.87 -14.43
N ARG A 64 13.00 8.71 -15.44
CA ARG A 64 13.31 7.38 -16.04
C ARG A 64 13.97 6.47 -15.02
N LEU A 65 14.94 6.98 -14.27
CA LEU A 65 15.64 6.23 -13.23
C LEU A 65 14.68 5.78 -12.12
N GLN A 66 13.80 6.68 -11.67
CA GLN A 66 12.73 6.35 -10.71
C GLN A 66 11.79 5.25 -11.25
N LEU A 67 11.41 5.33 -12.51
CA LEU A 67 10.58 4.30 -13.14
C LEU A 67 11.32 2.95 -13.24
N MET A 68 12.64 2.96 -13.47
CA MET A 68 13.47 1.73 -13.47
C MET A 68 13.49 1.07 -12.08
N TYR A 69 13.63 1.85 -11.02
CA TYR A 69 13.55 1.35 -9.65
C TYR A 69 12.14 0.80 -9.34
N ALA A 70 11.10 1.53 -9.73
CA ALA A 70 9.72 1.08 -9.54
C ALA A 70 9.39 -0.20 -10.28
N LYS A 71 9.97 -0.40 -11.47
CA LYS A 71 9.79 -1.63 -12.29
C LYS A 71 10.73 -2.77 -11.88
N GLY A 72 11.75 -2.52 -11.07
CA GLY A 72 12.75 -3.50 -10.66
C GLY A 72 13.77 -3.89 -11.73
N THR A 73 13.91 -3.09 -12.78
CA THR A 73 14.99 -3.26 -13.77
C THR A 73 16.34 -2.79 -13.24
N ARG A 74 16.31 -1.97 -12.19
CA ARG A 74 17.45 -1.59 -11.36
C ARG A 74 17.03 -1.55 -9.90
N TYR A 75 17.96 -1.83 -9.01
CA TYR A 75 17.76 -1.73 -7.58
C TYR A 75 18.48 -0.51 -7.04
N PHE A 76 17.77 0.32 -6.26
CA PHE A 76 18.40 1.48 -5.62
C PHE A 76 19.45 1.04 -4.62
N GLU A 77 19.25 -0.07 -3.95
CA GLU A 77 20.19 -0.63 -2.97
C GLU A 77 21.58 -0.93 -3.54
N ASP A 78 21.71 -1.07 -4.88
CA ASP A 78 22.99 -1.30 -5.58
C ASP A 78 23.71 -0.01 -5.97
N THR A 79 23.07 1.14 -5.78
CA THR A 79 23.68 2.41 -6.17
C THR A 79 24.81 2.80 -5.23
N PRO A 80 25.94 3.30 -5.76
CA PRO A 80 27.01 3.84 -4.94
C PRO A 80 26.54 5.01 -4.08
N VAL A 81 27.00 5.05 -2.84
CA VAL A 81 26.77 6.18 -1.93
C VAL A 81 27.93 7.17 -2.10
N PRO A 82 27.65 8.40 -2.57
CA PRO A 82 28.70 9.40 -2.72
C PRO A 82 29.43 9.66 -1.38
N ASP A 83 30.74 9.81 -1.45
CA ASP A 83 31.62 10.13 -0.33
C ASP A 83 31.66 9.08 0.80
N ALA A 84 31.02 7.93 0.63
CA ALA A 84 31.14 6.81 1.55
C ALA A 84 32.34 5.93 1.22
N GLY A 85 32.99 5.40 2.27
CA GLY A 85 34.13 4.49 2.18
C GLY A 85 33.97 3.29 3.11
N LEU A 86 34.91 2.35 3.03
CA LEU A 86 34.98 1.18 3.90
C LEU A 86 35.00 1.56 5.39
N ASP A 87 35.62 2.69 5.73
CA ASP A 87 35.69 3.20 7.09
C ASP A 87 34.33 3.61 7.68
N ASP A 88 33.34 3.87 6.85
CA ASP A 88 31.97 4.16 7.29
C ASP A 88 31.20 2.89 7.65
N LEU A 89 31.69 1.71 7.32
CA LEU A 89 31.10 0.43 7.64
C LEU A 89 31.60 -0.11 8.98
N ASP A 90 30.70 -0.74 9.73
CA ASP A 90 31.01 -1.44 10.98
C ASP A 90 31.46 -2.87 10.69
N LEU A 91 32.77 -3.06 10.52
CA LEU A 91 33.35 -4.37 10.23
C LEU A 91 33.15 -5.38 11.39
N GLY A 92 32.96 -4.90 12.62
CA GLY A 92 32.61 -5.75 13.75
C GLY A 92 31.23 -6.37 13.56
N PHE A 93 30.27 -5.56 13.15
CA PHE A 93 28.91 -6.02 12.83
C PHE A 93 28.87 -6.88 11.56
N VAL A 94 29.66 -6.54 10.53
CA VAL A 94 29.81 -7.43 9.35
C VAL A 94 30.33 -8.80 9.77
N ARG A 95 31.31 -8.86 10.69
CA ARG A 95 31.84 -10.14 11.22
C ARG A 95 30.78 -10.93 11.97
N GLU A 96 29.95 -10.27 12.78
CA GLU A 96 28.83 -10.92 13.47
C GLU A 96 27.85 -11.53 12.46
N PHE A 97 27.45 -10.76 11.44
CA PHE A 97 26.57 -11.22 10.38
C PHE A 97 27.17 -12.38 9.58
N THR A 98 28.45 -12.25 9.15
CA THR A 98 29.14 -13.30 8.39
C THR A 98 29.29 -14.60 9.18
N SER A 99 29.48 -14.49 10.49
CA SER A 99 29.52 -15.67 11.38
C SER A 99 28.14 -16.35 11.45
N ARG A 100 27.05 -15.59 11.48
CA ARG A 100 25.68 -16.10 11.47
C ARG A 100 25.39 -16.93 10.20
N ILE A 101 25.80 -16.45 9.03
CA ILE A 101 25.59 -17.13 7.75
C ILE A 101 26.67 -18.20 7.45
N GLY A 102 27.59 -18.46 8.36
CA GLY A 102 28.63 -19.48 8.19
C GLY A 102 29.78 -19.09 7.25
N TYR A 103 29.93 -17.81 6.91
CA TYR A 103 31.02 -17.34 6.08
C TYR A 103 32.33 -17.27 6.88
N ARG A 104 33.43 -17.82 6.33
CA ARG A 104 34.67 -18.09 7.09
C ARG A 104 35.82 -17.13 6.81
N LYS A 105 35.70 -16.28 5.82
CA LYS A 105 36.75 -15.31 5.46
C LYS A 105 36.56 -13.99 6.22
N SER A 106 37.39 -13.00 5.95
CA SER A 106 37.31 -11.70 6.63
C SER A 106 36.03 -10.90 6.24
N PRO A 107 35.57 -9.99 7.10
CA PRO A 107 34.48 -9.07 6.77
C PRO A 107 34.71 -8.28 5.49
N GLU A 108 35.92 -7.82 5.25
CA GLU A 108 36.32 -7.08 4.06
C GLU A 108 36.24 -7.94 2.81
N GLU A 109 36.65 -9.20 2.88
CA GLU A 109 36.52 -10.16 1.79
C GLU A 109 35.05 -10.44 1.47
N TYR A 110 34.19 -10.59 2.49
CA TYR A 110 32.75 -10.75 2.32
C TYR A 110 32.16 -9.58 1.53
N LEU A 111 32.47 -8.35 1.93
CA LEU A 111 31.98 -7.15 1.26
C LEU A 111 32.46 -7.02 -0.19
N ARG A 112 33.71 -7.42 -0.48
CA ARG A 112 34.30 -7.36 -1.84
C ARG A 112 33.85 -8.50 -2.74
N GLU A 113 33.68 -9.71 -2.20
CA GLU A 113 33.18 -10.84 -2.97
C GLU A 113 31.73 -10.64 -3.39
N ASN A 114 30.94 -10.00 -2.52
CA ASN A 114 29.63 -9.48 -2.89
C ASN A 114 29.79 -8.10 -3.53
N LYS A 115 30.15 -8.06 -4.83
CA LYS A 115 30.32 -6.82 -5.61
C LYS A 115 29.18 -5.82 -5.51
N GLU A 116 28.07 -6.27 -4.97
CA GLU A 116 26.88 -5.49 -4.72
C GLU A 116 26.95 -4.68 -3.42
N PHE A 117 27.83 -5.03 -2.48
CA PHE A 117 28.10 -4.24 -1.27
C PHE A 117 29.27 -3.30 -1.44
N LEU A 118 30.36 -3.78 -2.04
CA LEU A 118 31.57 -3.01 -2.30
C LEU A 118 32.03 -3.29 -3.72
N SER A 119 32.03 -2.28 -4.57
CA SER A 119 32.49 -2.36 -5.96
C SER A 119 33.71 -1.49 -6.16
N GLU A 120 34.56 -1.85 -7.12
CA GLU A 120 35.70 -1.02 -7.52
C GLU A 120 35.41 -0.36 -8.87
N ARG A 121 35.48 0.97 -8.91
CA ARG A 121 35.33 1.74 -10.13
C ARG A 121 36.44 2.75 -10.26
N SER A 122 37.17 2.69 -11.37
CA SER A 122 38.32 3.60 -11.65
C SER A 122 39.36 3.63 -10.54
N GLY A 123 39.66 2.49 -9.91
CA GLY A 123 40.61 2.36 -8.81
C GLY A 123 40.12 2.90 -7.45
N LYS A 124 38.84 3.24 -7.32
CA LYS A 124 38.22 3.66 -6.07
C LYS A 124 37.17 2.65 -5.64
N GLU A 125 37.20 2.24 -4.38
CA GLU A 125 36.12 1.41 -3.79
C GLU A 125 34.86 2.28 -3.57
N GLU A 126 33.72 1.78 -4.02
CA GLU A 126 32.42 2.41 -3.89
C GLU A 126 31.53 1.55 -3.01
N VAL A 127 31.02 2.13 -1.93
CA VAL A 127 30.09 1.48 -0.99
C VAL A 127 28.66 1.64 -1.53
N SER A 128 27.92 0.54 -1.64
CA SER A 128 26.51 0.58 -2.09
C SER A 128 25.56 1.09 -1.01
N ALA A 129 24.37 1.51 -1.43
CA ALA A 129 23.29 1.88 -0.51
C ALA A 129 22.88 0.72 0.41
N ALA A 130 22.86 -0.53 -0.09
CA ALA A 130 22.62 -1.71 0.73
C ALA A 130 23.66 -1.85 1.83
N ALA A 131 24.96 -1.80 1.47
CA ALA A 131 26.04 -1.92 2.46
C ALA A 131 25.93 -0.85 3.55
N MET A 132 25.66 0.40 3.16
CA MET A 132 25.51 1.51 4.09
C MET A 132 24.28 1.33 5.02
N LEU A 133 23.13 0.94 4.48
CA LEU A 133 21.90 0.73 5.25
C LEU A 133 21.98 -0.46 6.21
N LEU A 134 22.68 -1.52 5.80
CA LEU A 134 22.83 -2.75 6.57
C LEU A 134 23.99 -2.70 7.57
N PHE A 135 25.13 -2.20 7.15
CA PHE A 135 26.39 -2.31 7.89
C PHE A 135 27.03 -0.95 8.28
N GLY A 136 26.43 0.17 7.87
CA GLY A 136 26.98 1.50 8.16
C GLY A 136 27.06 1.80 9.66
N LYS A 137 28.12 2.48 10.11
CA LYS A 137 28.26 2.99 11.48
C LYS A 137 27.21 4.06 11.77
N ASN A 138 26.93 4.93 10.80
CA ASN A 138 25.96 6.00 10.89
C ASN A 138 25.17 6.17 9.57
N PRO A 139 24.27 5.26 9.22
CA PRO A 139 23.49 5.34 7.96
C PRO A 139 22.67 6.62 7.83
N LYS A 140 22.27 7.22 8.95
CA LYS A 140 21.51 8.48 9.00
C LYS A 140 22.24 9.63 8.31
N HIS A 141 23.57 9.64 8.32
CA HIS A 141 24.34 10.68 7.65
C HIS A 141 24.09 10.70 6.13
N PHE A 142 23.99 9.52 5.52
CA PHE A 142 23.77 9.33 4.09
C PHE A 142 22.28 9.23 3.73
N PHE A 143 21.50 8.60 4.59
CA PHE A 143 20.07 8.34 4.42
C PHE A 143 19.24 8.86 5.60
N PRO A 144 19.10 10.17 5.78
CA PRO A 144 18.46 10.76 6.98
C PRO A 144 16.99 10.40 7.13
N ARG A 145 16.35 9.88 6.06
CA ARG A 145 14.96 9.45 6.06
C ARG A 145 14.78 7.92 6.03
N ALA A 146 15.87 7.14 6.03
CA ALA A 146 15.82 5.69 6.21
C ALA A 146 15.58 5.32 7.68
N ARG A 147 14.42 5.71 8.22
CA ARG A 147 14.04 5.60 9.62
C ARG A 147 12.55 5.31 9.74
N ILE A 148 12.10 4.95 10.94
CA ILE A 148 10.69 4.75 11.26
C ILE A 148 10.26 5.79 12.28
N ARG A 149 9.11 6.42 12.05
CA ARG A 149 8.41 7.28 13.01
C ARG A 149 7.15 6.59 13.48
N PHE A 150 7.02 6.39 14.77
CA PHE A 150 5.79 5.92 15.41
C PHE A 150 5.02 7.08 15.98
N VAL A 151 3.71 7.15 15.68
CA VAL A 151 2.81 8.16 16.24
C VAL A 151 1.56 7.47 16.80
N ARG A 152 1.29 7.66 18.09
CA ARG A 152 0.05 7.22 18.73
C ARG A 152 -0.90 8.39 18.86
N TYR A 153 -2.11 8.22 18.40
CA TYR A 153 -3.21 9.17 18.53
C TYR A 153 -4.25 8.67 19.54
N GLU A 154 -4.86 9.58 20.29
CA GLU A 154 -6.06 9.32 21.07
C GLU A 154 -7.29 9.35 20.15
N GLY A 155 -8.16 8.33 20.26
CA GLY A 155 -9.33 8.20 19.40
C GLY A 155 -9.01 7.63 18.01
N THR A 156 -9.91 7.85 17.06
CA THR A 156 -9.90 7.21 15.74
C THR A 156 -9.44 8.13 14.60
N GLU A 157 -9.18 9.41 14.88
CA GLU A 157 -8.76 10.41 13.89
C GLU A 157 -7.56 11.21 14.35
N ALA A 158 -6.64 11.52 13.43
CA ALA A 158 -5.55 12.46 13.69
C ALA A 158 -6.09 13.89 13.67
N ARG A 159 -5.89 14.62 14.75
CA ARG A 159 -6.28 16.03 14.87
C ARG A 159 -5.05 16.94 14.84
N VAL A 160 -5.20 18.10 14.24
CA VAL A 160 -4.10 19.06 14.06
C VAL A 160 -4.36 20.39 14.80
N GLY A 161 -3.29 21.17 14.98
CA GLY A 161 -3.36 22.48 15.63
C GLY A 161 -3.73 22.40 17.11
N ALA A 162 -4.57 23.29 17.59
CA ALA A 162 -4.97 23.37 19.01
C ALA A 162 -5.73 22.12 19.53
N ARG A 163 -6.18 21.26 18.62
CA ARG A 163 -6.89 20.01 18.96
C ARG A 163 -6.01 18.77 18.78
N MET A 164 -4.70 18.95 18.68
CA MET A 164 -3.76 17.83 18.51
C MET A 164 -3.97 16.79 19.60
N ASN A 165 -4.08 15.51 19.19
CA ASN A 165 -4.35 14.37 20.05
C ASN A 165 -3.24 13.32 19.99
N VAL A 166 -2.00 13.75 19.75
CA VAL A 166 -0.82 12.88 19.76
C VAL A 166 -0.47 12.53 21.21
N ILE A 167 -0.46 11.22 21.52
CA ILE A 167 -0.08 10.70 22.84
C ILE A 167 1.42 10.37 22.88
N LYS A 168 1.95 9.82 21.78
CA LYS A 168 3.36 9.47 21.63
C LYS A 168 3.84 9.77 20.23
N ASP A 169 5.09 10.22 20.12
CA ASP A 169 5.81 10.45 18.85
C ASP A 169 7.26 10.01 19.10
N VAL A 170 7.66 8.88 18.47
CA VAL A 170 8.96 8.26 18.68
C VAL A 170 9.63 8.00 17.33
N MET A 171 10.94 8.23 17.26
CA MET A 171 11.74 8.04 16.06
C MET A 171 12.75 6.93 16.28
N PHE A 172 12.82 5.98 15.33
CA PHE A 172 13.80 4.89 15.34
C PHE A 172 14.78 5.11 14.20
N GLU A 173 16.03 5.33 14.53
CA GLU A 173 17.13 5.62 13.59
C GLU A 173 18.28 4.64 13.83
N GLY A 174 19.08 4.39 12.78
CA GLY A 174 20.22 3.48 12.81
C GLY A 174 20.27 2.57 11.59
N ARG A 175 21.01 1.47 11.74
CA ARG A 175 21.02 0.38 10.74
C ARG A 175 19.64 -0.28 10.65
N ILE A 176 19.35 -0.88 9.51
CA ILE A 176 18.04 -1.52 9.28
C ILE A 176 17.68 -2.50 10.41
N LEU A 177 18.60 -3.39 10.82
CA LEU A 177 18.33 -4.32 11.90
C LEU A 177 17.93 -3.61 13.19
N GLN A 178 18.71 -2.60 13.62
CA GLN A 178 18.45 -1.84 14.84
C GLN A 178 17.11 -1.08 14.79
N VAL A 179 16.78 -0.52 13.62
CA VAL A 179 15.50 0.18 13.41
C VAL A 179 14.36 -0.81 13.49
N THR A 180 14.52 -1.99 12.88
CA THR A 180 13.54 -3.08 12.91
C THR A 180 13.28 -3.55 14.33
N GLU A 181 14.32 -3.96 15.05
CA GLU A 181 14.21 -4.49 16.42
C GLU A 181 13.54 -3.49 17.35
N LYS A 182 14.04 -2.25 17.38
CA LYS A 182 13.50 -1.18 18.23
C LYS A 182 12.04 -0.85 17.90
N ALA A 183 11.68 -0.81 16.61
CA ALA A 183 10.31 -0.53 16.20
C ALA A 183 9.37 -1.67 16.59
N LEU A 184 9.76 -2.92 16.37
CA LEU A 184 8.96 -4.09 16.73
C LEU A 184 8.77 -4.19 18.27
N GLU A 185 9.83 -4.04 19.05
CA GLU A 185 9.76 -4.05 20.51
C GLU A 185 8.83 -2.94 21.02
N PHE A 186 9.02 -1.72 20.51
CA PHE A 186 8.22 -0.58 20.94
C PHE A 186 6.76 -0.72 20.54
N VAL A 187 6.45 -1.09 19.29
CA VAL A 187 5.06 -1.28 18.84
C VAL A 187 4.40 -2.41 19.63
N GLY A 188 5.09 -3.52 19.88
CA GLY A 188 4.62 -4.61 20.74
C GLY A 188 4.19 -4.12 22.12
N SER A 189 4.98 -3.20 22.73
CA SER A 189 4.64 -2.59 24.04
C SER A 189 3.41 -1.68 24.01
N GLN A 190 2.94 -1.28 22.82
CA GLN A 190 1.75 -0.43 22.65
C GLN A 190 0.48 -1.23 22.34
N ILE A 191 0.61 -2.51 21.97
CA ILE A 191 -0.52 -3.42 21.72
C ILE A 191 -1.20 -3.71 23.05
N LYS A 192 -2.51 -3.47 23.11
CA LYS A 192 -3.32 -3.76 24.29
C LYS A 192 -3.71 -5.23 24.31
N GLU A 193 -3.79 -5.77 25.52
CA GLU A 193 -4.34 -7.09 25.77
C GLU A 193 -5.71 -6.97 26.45
N ARG A 194 -6.62 -7.86 26.08
CA ARG A 194 -7.93 -7.96 26.69
C ARG A 194 -8.08 -9.31 27.36
N THR A 195 -8.32 -9.29 28.68
CA THR A 195 -8.63 -10.50 29.44
C THR A 195 -10.14 -10.60 29.63
N TYR A 196 -10.71 -11.75 29.32
CA TYR A 196 -12.14 -12.06 29.51
C TYR A 196 -12.32 -13.51 29.99
N LEU A 197 -13.50 -13.80 30.54
CA LEU A 197 -13.84 -15.15 30.97
C LEU A 197 -14.30 -15.97 29.75
N GLY A 198 -13.55 -17.01 29.39
CA GLY A 198 -13.90 -17.94 28.31
C GLY A 198 -15.09 -18.85 28.67
N ALA A 199 -15.59 -19.57 27.65
CA ALA A 199 -16.73 -20.47 27.80
C ALA A 199 -16.47 -21.63 28.78
N ASP A 200 -15.21 -21.99 29.00
CA ASP A 200 -14.74 -23.02 29.95
C ASP A 200 -14.51 -22.47 31.37
N THR A 201 -14.99 -21.27 31.65
CA THR A 201 -14.79 -20.55 32.95
C THR A 201 -13.32 -20.20 33.27
N ARG A 202 -12.43 -20.25 32.30
CA ARG A 202 -11.04 -19.79 32.42
C ARG A 202 -10.85 -18.39 31.86
N PHE A 203 -9.93 -17.65 32.44
CA PHE A 203 -9.56 -16.36 31.87
C PHE A 203 -8.71 -16.58 30.61
N VAL A 204 -9.13 -15.93 29.53
CA VAL A 204 -8.42 -15.89 28.26
C VAL A 204 -7.90 -14.45 28.04
N THR A 205 -6.61 -14.32 27.77
CA THR A 205 -6.01 -13.03 27.41
C THR A 205 -5.64 -13.06 25.93
N GLU A 206 -6.18 -12.13 25.19
CA GLU A 206 -5.92 -11.98 23.75
C GLU A 206 -5.40 -10.58 23.45
N PRO A 207 -4.37 -10.44 22.59
CA PRO A 207 -3.94 -9.14 22.11
C PRO A 207 -5.00 -8.57 21.15
N GLU A 208 -5.06 -7.24 21.07
CA GLU A 208 -5.99 -6.54 20.15
C GLU A 208 -5.69 -6.78 18.67
N TYR A 209 -4.46 -7.23 18.35
CA TYR A 209 -4.04 -7.66 17.01
C TYR A 209 -3.21 -8.94 17.10
N PRO A 210 -3.32 -9.88 16.15
CA PRO A 210 -2.39 -11.00 16.03
C PRO A 210 -0.96 -10.48 15.88
N GLU A 211 -0.03 -11.06 16.62
CA GLU A 211 1.37 -10.60 16.65
C GLU A 211 2.00 -10.60 15.25
N PHE A 212 1.76 -11.65 14.48
CA PHE A 212 2.24 -11.76 13.12
C PHE A 212 1.73 -10.59 12.25
N ALA A 213 0.47 -10.18 12.41
CA ALA A 213 -0.15 -9.20 11.52
C ALA A 213 0.54 -7.83 11.55
N TRP A 214 0.74 -7.25 12.72
CA TRP A 214 1.38 -5.94 12.81
C TRP A 214 2.89 -6.01 12.57
N LYS A 215 3.55 -7.12 12.91
CA LYS A 215 4.97 -7.34 12.59
C LYS A 215 5.19 -7.40 11.08
N GLU A 216 4.37 -8.16 10.36
CA GLU A 216 4.44 -8.31 8.92
C GLU A 216 4.27 -6.96 8.19
N LEU A 217 3.33 -6.11 8.63
CA LEU A 217 3.18 -4.78 8.05
C LEU A 217 4.47 -3.94 8.18
N ILE A 218 5.12 -3.99 9.33
CA ILE A 218 6.34 -3.21 9.60
C ILE A 218 7.52 -3.75 8.80
N ILE A 219 7.69 -5.06 8.79
CA ILE A 219 8.77 -5.72 8.04
C ILE A 219 8.62 -5.47 6.53
N ASN A 220 7.42 -5.62 6.00
CA ASN A 220 7.14 -5.32 4.59
C ASN A 220 7.39 -3.85 4.25
N ALA A 221 7.06 -2.93 5.15
CA ALA A 221 7.35 -1.52 4.95
C ALA A 221 8.85 -1.24 4.85
N ILE A 222 9.69 -1.95 5.62
CA ILE A 222 11.16 -1.83 5.58
C ILE A 222 11.73 -2.50 4.33
N ALA A 223 11.34 -3.76 4.08
CA ALA A 223 11.86 -4.55 2.95
C ALA A 223 11.51 -3.94 1.59
N HIS A 224 10.33 -3.31 1.47
CA HIS A 224 9.82 -2.76 0.21
C HIS A 224 9.83 -1.23 0.12
N ARG A 225 10.38 -0.53 1.12
CA ARG A 225 10.55 0.92 1.06
C ARG A 225 11.33 1.33 -0.19
N ASP A 226 10.91 2.39 -0.84
CA ASP A 226 11.73 3.05 -1.86
C ASP A 226 12.75 3.97 -1.19
N TYR A 227 13.99 3.47 -1.03
CA TYR A 227 15.08 4.20 -0.37
C TYR A 227 15.61 5.37 -1.21
N SER A 228 15.25 5.47 -2.49
CA SER A 228 15.56 6.63 -3.33
C SER A 228 14.76 7.88 -2.95
N ILE A 229 13.60 7.69 -2.27
CA ILE A 229 12.75 8.79 -1.82
C ILE A 229 13.33 9.40 -0.54
N LYS A 230 13.84 10.64 -0.68
CA LYS A 230 14.52 11.38 0.39
C LYS A 230 13.59 12.30 1.20
N GLY A 231 12.33 12.47 0.78
CA GLY A 231 11.41 13.46 1.36
C GLY A 231 10.65 13.00 2.60
N THR A 232 10.48 11.68 2.78
CA THR A 232 9.64 11.11 3.85
C THR A 232 10.21 9.82 4.41
N ASP A 233 9.76 9.45 5.60
CA ASP A 233 10.13 8.25 6.36
C ASP A 233 8.97 7.24 6.38
N ILE A 234 9.23 6.02 6.86
CA ILE A 234 8.17 5.08 7.20
C ILE A 234 7.46 5.64 8.43
N GLN A 235 6.11 5.67 8.41
CA GLN A 235 5.31 6.11 9.54
C GLN A 235 4.39 4.98 10.01
N ILE A 236 4.43 4.69 11.29
CA ILE A 236 3.50 3.80 11.96
C ILE A 236 2.53 4.68 12.75
N LYS A 237 1.29 4.76 12.32
CA LYS A 237 0.23 5.51 12.99
C LYS A 237 -0.71 4.56 13.70
N MET A 238 -0.80 4.66 15.01
CA MET A 238 -1.64 3.83 15.84
C MET A 238 -2.78 4.66 16.42
N PHE A 239 -4.01 4.22 16.18
CA PHE A 239 -5.26 4.78 16.69
C PHE A 239 -5.91 3.80 17.66
N ASP A 240 -7.07 4.14 18.19
CA ASP A 240 -7.78 3.23 19.09
C ASP A 240 -8.47 2.07 18.35
N ASP A 241 -8.70 2.22 17.04
CA ASP A 241 -9.40 1.25 16.18
C ASP A 241 -8.49 0.59 15.13
N ARG A 242 -7.27 1.09 14.88
CA ARG A 242 -6.40 0.59 13.81
C ARG A 242 -4.93 0.94 13.98
N ILE A 243 -4.11 0.18 13.26
CA ILE A 243 -2.71 0.52 12.97
C ILE A 243 -2.61 0.73 11.46
N THR A 244 -2.00 1.84 11.05
CA THR A 244 -1.67 2.14 9.65
C THR A 244 -0.17 2.29 9.52
N VAL A 245 0.43 1.52 8.62
CA VAL A 245 1.84 1.65 8.25
C VAL A 245 1.92 2.32 6.88
N GLU A 246 2.57 3.46 6.83
CA GLU A 246 2.78 4.25 5.61
C GLU A 246 4.23 4.10 5.16
N SER A 247 4.45 3.56 3.97
CA SER A 247 5.79 3.34 3.42
C SER A 247 6.01 4.15 2.16
N PRO A 248 7.15 4.87 2.04
CA PRO A 248 7.52 5.55 0.80
C PRO A 248 7.74 4.57 -0.33
N GLY A 249 7.08 4.79 -1.45
CA GLY A 249 7.09 3.95 -2.64
C GLY A 249 5.70 3.39 -2.96
N THR A 250 5.52 2.99 -4.21
CA THR A 250 4.33 2.25 -4.67
C THR A 250 4.58 0.76 -4.55
N LEU A 251 3.63 -0.08 -4.96
CA LEU A 251 3.88 -1.52 -5.05
C LEU A 251 5.01 -1.81 -6.06
N PRO A 252 5.96 -2.71 -5.72
CA PRO A 252 7.15 -2.92 -6.54
C PRO A 252 6.87 -3.74 -7.81
N GLY A 253 7.58 -3.43 -8.88
CA GLY A 253 7.59 -4.22 -10.11
C GLY A 253 6.21 -4.45 -10.73
N ILE A 254 5.84 -5.71 -10.85
CA ILE A 254 4.56 -6.19 -11.42
C ILE A 254 3.45 -6.36 -10.37
N VAL A 255 3.75 -6.14 -9.10
CA VAL A 255 2.77 -6.29 -8.01
C VAL A 255 1.70 -5.20 -8.11
N ARG A 256 0.45 -5.57 -7.90
CA ARG A 256 -0.73 -4.69 -7.86
C ARG A 256 -1.61 -5.10 -6.67
N LEU A 257 -2.50 -4.21 -6.24
CA LEU A 257 -3.43 -4.50 -5.14
C LEU A 257 -4.28 -5.75 -5.36
N ASN A 258 -4.62 -6.07 -6.61
CA ASN A 258 -5.42 -7.24 -6.98
C ASN A 258 -4.63 -8.54 -7.12
N ASN A 259 -3.29 -8.50 -7.19
CA ASN A 259 -2.45 -9.69 -7.36
C ASN A 259 -1.37 -9.85 -6.28
N MET A 260 -1.25 -8.94 -5.33
CA MET A 260 -0.19 -8.92 -4.32
C MET A 260 -0.13 -10.15 -3.41
N ARG A 261 -1.20 -10.91 -3.35
CA ARG A 261 -1.28 -12.17 -2.62
C ARG A 261 -0.58 -13.32 -3.34
N HIS A 262 -0.46 -13.23 -4.67
CA HIS A 262 0.03 -14.32 -5.52
C HIS A 262 1.30 -13.97 -6.29
N VAL A 263 1.71 -12.69 -6.27
CA VAL A 263 2.89 -12.21 -6.99
C VAL A 263 3.92 -11.72 -6.02
N HIS A 264 5.08 -12.35 -6.03
CA HIS A 264 6.19 -12.02 -5.16
C HIS A 264 7.24 -11.23 -5.95
N PHE A 265 7.59 -10.07 -5.45
CA PHE A 265 8.62 -9.22 -6.02
C PHE A 265 9.26 -8.39 -4.92
N SER A 266 10.57 -8.47 -4.77
CA SER A 266 11.29 -7.65 -3.81
C SER A 266 11.85 -6.39 -4.49
N ARG A 267 11.57 -5.22 -3.89
CA ARG A 267 12.17 -3.95 -4.30
C ARG A 267 13.65 -3.86 -3.90
N ASN A 268 13.98 -4.43 -2.74
CA ASN A 268 15.31 -4.42 -2.16
C ASN A 268 15.68 -5.86 -1.77
N PRO A 269 16.08 -6.71 -2.75
CA PRO A 269 16.35 -8.12 -2.50
C PRO A 269 17.45 -8.38 -1.47
N LYS A 270 18.49 -7.54 -1.38
CA LYS A 270 19.56 -7.69 -0.39
C LYS A 270 19.11 -7.36 1.03
N ILE A 271 18.29 -6.30 1.16
CA ILE A 271 17.69 -5.96 2.45
C ILE A 271 16.73 -7.06 2.89
N ALA A 272 15.92 -7.59 1.96
CA ALA A 272 15.00 -8.69 2.25
C ALA A 272 15.76 -9.96 2.64
N GLN A 273 16.84 -10.33 1.92
CA GLN A 273 17.68 -11.46 2.25
C GLN A 273 18.36 -11.28 3.62
N PHE A 274 18.88 -10.09 3.91
CA PHE A 274 19.46 -9.79 5.22
C PHE A 274 18.44 -9.98 6.35
N LEU A 275 17.20 -9.47 6.19
CA LEU A 275 16.13 -9.67 7.16
C LEU A 275 15.72 -11.14 7.29
N HIS A 276 15.81 -11.92 6.20
CA HIS A 276 15.58 -13.37 6.22
C HIS A 276 16.62 -14.09 7.09
N GLU A 277 17.91 -13.74 6.99
CA GLU A 277 18.97 -14.32 7.82
C GLU A 277 18.76 -14.06 9.33
N TYR A 278 18.00 -13.03 9.66
CA TYR A 278 17.56 -12.73 11.03
C TYR A 278 16.13 -13.24 11.33
N GLU A 279 15.57 -14.10 10.46
CA GLU A 279 14.27 -14.75 10.63
C GLU A 279 13.06 -13.78 10.65
N TYR A 280 13.24 -12.55 10.16
CA TYR A 280 12.15 -11.59 10.03
C TYR A 280 11.33 -11.77 8.75
N VAL A 281 11.92 -12.29 7.68
CA VAL A 281 11.27 -12.54 6.39
C VAL A 281 11.32 -14.03 6.08
N GLN A 282 10.22 -14.59 5.56
CA GLN A 282 10.20 -15.95 5.01
C GLN A 282 10.36 -15.90 3.49
N GLU A 283 11.19 -16.80 2.92
CA GLU A 283 11.51 -16.80 1.49
C GLU A 283 10.31 -17.11 0.57
N PHE A 284 9.28 -17.75 1.11
CA PHE A 284 8.17 -18.28 0.29
C PHE A 284 7.17 -17.21 -0.17
N GLY A 285 7.35 -15.93 0.21
CA GLY A 285 6.44 -14.86 -0.21
C GLY A 285 5.00 -14.98 0.31
N GLU A 286 4.74 -15.84 1.28
CA GLU A 286 3.42 -16.12 1.84
C GLU A 286 2.98 -15.12 2.92
N GLY A 287 3.82 -14.12 3.22
CA GLY A 287 3.59 -13.18 4.32
C GLY A 287 2.25 -12.44 4.21
N VAL A 288 1.91 -11.99 3.01
CA VAL A 288 0.64 -11.29 2.77
C VAL A 288 -0.55 -12.25 2.92
N ASP A 289 -0.50 -13.45 2.33
CA ASP A 289 -1.60 -14.42 2.47
C ASP A 289 -1.81 -14.81 3.92
N ARG A 290 -0.73 -15.14 4.63
CA ARG A 290 -0.78 -15.46 6.06
C ARG A 290 -1.31 -14.30 6.90
N LEU A 291 -1.01 -13.05 6.53
CA LEU A 291 -1.58 -11.86 7.17
C LEU A 291 -3.11 -11.86 7.09
N TYR A 292 -3.68 -12.15 5.91
CA TYR A 292 -5.12 -12.27 5.72
C TYR A 292 -5.70 -13.40 6.57
N GLU A 293 -5.06 -14.58 6.58
CA GLU A 293 -5.50 -15.75 7.34
C GLU A 293 -5.51 -15.51 8.85
N VAL A 294 -4.46 -14.90 9.41
CA VAL A 294 -4.41 -14.66 10.87
C VAL A 294 -5.41 -13.59 11.32
N MET A 295 -5.70 -12.59 10.47
CA MET A 295 -6.74 -11.59 10.75
C MET A 295 -8.13 -12.23 10.73
N GLU A 296 -8.41 -13.07 9.74
CA GLU A 296 -9.68 -13.82 9.64
C GLU A 296 -9.84 -14.79 10.80
N ALA A 297 -8.82 -15.57 11.15
CA ALA A 297 -8.83 -16.49 12.29
C ALA A 297 -9.09 -15.77 13.63
N ALA A 298 -8.64 -14.53 13.77
CA ALA A 298 -8.91 -13.68 14.94
C ALA A 298 -10.31 -13.03 14.91
N GLY A 299 -11.10 -13.21 13.84
CA GLY A 299 -12.40 -12.57 13.64
C GLY A 299 -12.30 -11.06 13.44
N LEU A 300 -11.17 -10.59 12.92
CA LEU A 300 -10.88 -9.19 12.64
C LEU A 300 -11.07 -8.87 11.14
N PRO A 301 -11.32 -7.59 10.79
CA PRO A 301 -11.40 -7.18 9.39
C PRO A 301 -10.13 -7.52 8.61
N GLN A 302 -10.29 -7.80 7.33
CA GLN A 302 -9.17 -8.04 6.43
C GLN A 302 -8.26 -6.81 6.33
N PRO A 303 -6.95 -6.99 6.10
CA PRO A 303 -6.02 -5.90 5.89
C PRO A 303 -6.42 -5.04 4.69
N GLU A 304 -6.33 -3.73 4.83
CA GLU A 304 -6.62 -2.76 3.78
C GLU A 304 -5.31 -2.19 3.22
N TYR A 305 -5.18 -2.18 1.90
CA TYR A 305 -4.04 -1.58 1.21
C TYR A 305 -4.49 -0.47 0.28
N LYS A 306 -3.80 0.65 0.31
CA LYS A 306 -4.04 1.81 -0.55
C LYS A 306 -2.72 2.34 -1.08
N VAL A 307 -2.68 2.67 -2.37
CA VAL A 307 -1.57 3.40 -2.99
C VAL A 307 -2.06 4.80 -3.32
N GLU A 308 -1.39 5.80 -2.80
CA GLU A 308 -1.72 7.21 -3.06
C GLU A 308 -0.44 8.00 -3.30
N ALA A 309 -0.37 8.67 -4.45
CA ALA A 309 0.83 9.33 -4.94
C ALA A 309 2.03 8.37 -4.94
N PHE A 310 3.02 8.59 -4.08
CA PHE A 310 4.24 7.78 -3.93
C PHE A 310 4.29 7.06 -2.58
N MET A 311 3.16 6.85 -1.92
CA MET A 311 3.05 6.19 -0.62
C MET A 311 2.17 4.95 -0.71
N LEU A 312 2.59 3.88 -0.05
CA LEU A 312 1.78 2.70 0.22
C LEU A 312 1.28 2.75 1.66
N TYR A 313 -0.01 2.60 1.84
CA TYR A 313 -0.69 2.52 3.14
C TYR A 313 -1.16 1.08 3.34
N ALA A 314 -0.78 0.48 4.47
CA ALA A 314 -1.26 -0.81 4.91
C ALA A 314 -1.94 -0.64 6.29
N THR A 315 -3.19 -1.06 6.41
CA THR A 315 -4.00 -0.85 7.63
C THR A 315 -4.60 -2.16 8.11
N ILE A 316 -4.50 -2.41 9.41
CA ILE A 316 -5.22 -3.47 10.13
C ILE A 316 -6.09 -2.85 11.23
N ARG A 317 -7.27 -3.47 11.48
CA ARG A 317 -8.25 -2.98 12.45
C ARG A 317 -8.47 -4.01 13.56
N ASN A 318 -8.74 -3.50 14.79
CA ASN A 318 -8.99 -4.32 15.98
C ASN A 318 -10.49 -4.51 16.29
N THR A 319 -11.39 -3.93 15.49
CA THR A 319 -12.83 -4.02 15.70
C THR A 319 -13.36 -5.33 15.15
N LYS A 320 -13.78 -6.27 16.01
CA LYS A 320 -14.31 -7.58 15.59
C LYS A 320 -15.57 -7.40 14.74
N LEU A 321 -15.66 -8.14 13.64
CA LEU A 321 -16.84 -8.25 12.78
C LEU A 321 -17.97 -8.92 13.59
N GLY A 322 -19.03 -8.19 13.96
CA GLY A 322 -20.21 -8.71 14.64
C GLY A 322 -20.30 -8.51 16.14
N GLY A 323 -19.39 -7.80 16.77
CA GLY A 323 -19.47 -7.42 18.17
C GLY A 323 -20.35 -6.20 18.40
N ASN A 324 -21.59 -6.42 18.88
CA ASN A 324 -22.47 -5.36 19.41
C ASN A 324 -21.84 -4.77 20.66
N CYS A 325 -21.04 -3.72 20.55
CA CYS A 325 -20.62 -2.89 21.69
C CYS A 325 -21.61 -1.74 21.81
N GLY A 326 -22.50 -1.83 22.81
CA GLY A 326 -23.27 -0.69 23.27
C GLY A 326 -22.34 0.42 23.75
N GLY A 327 -22.27 1.50 22.98
CA GLY A 327 -21.54 2.70 23.30
C GLY A 327 -21.84 3.73 22.23
N THR A 328 -22.73 4.65 22.54
CA THR A 328 -23.16 5.78 21.73
C THR A 328 -21.95 6.59 21.30
N THR A 329 -21.55 6.54 20.05
CA THR A 329 -20.60 7.51 19.48
C THR A 329 -21.07 7.89 18.07
N SER A 330 -21.33 9.17 17.91
CA SER A 330 -21.70 9.85 16.68
C SER A 330 -20.67 9.58 15.56
N VAL A 331 -21.12 8.91 14.51
CA VAL A 331 -20.36 8.67 13.28
C VAL A 331 -20.41 9.92 12.42
N THR A 332 -19.26 10.53 12.22
CA THR A 332 -19.06 11.51 11.16
C THR A 332 -18.28 10.82 10.03
N THR A 333 -18.99 10.48 8.99
CA THR A 333 -18.46 9.81 7.78
C THR A 333 -17.86 10.85 6.83
N THR A 334 -16.65 10.58 6.35
CA THR A 334 -16.16 11.13 5.08
C THR A 334 -15.59 9.99 4.22
N ASP A 335 -16.24 9.83 3.10
CA ASP A 335 -15.88 9.36 1.75
C ASP A 335 -15.49 7.89 1.44
N SER A 336 -16.36 7.42 0.58
CA SER A 336 -16.23 6.55 -0.62
C SER A 336 -15.88 5.07 -0.43
N THR A 337 -16.91 4.29 -0.22
CA THR A 337 -17.24 3.03 -0.96
C THR A 337 -18.75 2.77 -0.78
N THR A 338 -19.40 2.28 -1.83
CA THR A 338 -20.84 1.99 -1.86
C THR A 338 -21.18 0.97 -0.76
N ASP A 339 -21.55 1.49 0.40
CA ASP A 339 -21.83 0.70 1.61
C ASP A 339 -23.12 -0.09 1.38
N THR A 340 -23.02 -1.40 1.29
CA THR A 340 -24.16 -2.33 1.16
C THR A 340 -25.21 -2.04 2.26
N SER A 341 -24.81 -1.56 3.42
CA SER A 341 -25.70 -1.16 4.52
C SER A 341 -26.50 0.11 4.20
N THR A 342 -25.87 1.09 3.58
CA THR A 342 -26.53 2.36 3.17
C THR A 342 -27.54 2.11 2.06
N VAL A 343 -27.21 1.24 1.11
CA VAL A 343 -28.12 0.82 0.02
C VAL A 343 -29.36 0.13 0.59
N ALA A 344 -29.20 -0.84 1.48
CA ALA A 344 -30.31 -1.52 2.13
C ALA A 344 -31.20 -0.55 2.92
N THR A 345 -30.61 0.42 3.62
CA THR A 345 -31.32 1.45 4.38
C THR A 345 -32.11 2.39 3.47
N ILE A 346 -31.54 2.81 2.33
CA ILE A 346 -32.23 3.63 1.32
C ILE A 346 -33.42 2.87 0.73
N LEU A 347 -33.23 1.59 0.35
CA LEU A 347 -34.30 0.77 -0.22
C LEU A 347 -35.44 0.55 0.79
N ALA A 348 -35.12 0.27 2.05
CA ALA A 348 -36.12 0.13 3.11
C ALA A 348 -36.91 1.43 3.35
N PHE A 349 -36.20 2.59 3.38
CA PHE A 349 -36.82 3.89 3.57
C PHE A 349 -37.72 4.30 2.38
N CYS A 350 -37.31 3.94 1.17
CA CYS A 350 -38.04 4.17 -0.07
C CYS A 350 -39.13 3.14 -0.35
N ALA A 351 -39.50 2.27 0.60
CA ALA A 351 -40.68 1.41 0.48
C ALA A 351 -41.98 2.22 0.26
N GLN A 352 -41.97 3.50 0.67
CA GLN A 352 -42.96 4.53 0.30
C GLN A 352 -42.26 5.66 -0.46
N PRO A 353 -42.97 6.42 -1.34
CA PRO A 353 -42.38 7.47 -2.14
C PRO A 353 -41.71 8.56 -1.29
N LYS A 354 -40.42 8.73 -1.41
CA LYS A 354 -39.59 9.71 -0.68
C LYS A 354 -38.89 10.70 -1.62
N SER A 355 -38.84 11.95 -1.20
CA SER A 355 -38.05 12.97 -1.93
C SER A 355 -36.56 12.79 -1.75
N ARG A 356 -35.77 13.37 -2.61
CA ARG A 356 -34.30 13.33 -2.51
C ARG A 356 -33.80 13.93 -1.19
N GLU A 357 -34.39 15.05 -0.74
CA GLU A 357 -34.03 15.71 0.50
C GLU A 357 -34.32 14.82 1.73
N GLU A 358 -35.45 14.12 1.75
CA GLU A 358 -35.80 13.19 2.82
C GLU A 358 -34.80 12.03 2.90
N ILE A 359 -34.40 11.47 1.74
CA ILE A 359 -33.43 10.36 1.69
C ILE A 359 -32.05 10.85 2.14
N MET A 360 -31.60 12.02 1.67
CA MET A 360 -30.33 12.61 2.08
C MET A 360 -30.28 12.90 3.60
N THR A 361 -31.39 13.41 4.15
CA THR A 361 -31.49 13.69 5.59
C THR A 361 -31.43 12.41 6.40
N MET A 362 -32.13 11.37 5.96
CA MET A 362 -32.13 10.05 6.60
C MET A 362 -30.72 9.41 6.57
N CYS A 363 -29.98 9.56 5.46
CA CYS A 363 -28.61 9.07 5.33
C CYS A 363 -27.56 9.99 5.99
N GLY A 364 -27.93 11.16 6.54
CA GLY A 364 -26.99 12.13 7.10
C GLY A 364 -26.09 12.81 6.07
N LEU A 365 -26.43 12.75 4.78
CA LEU A 365 -25.60 13.25 3.69
C LEU A 365 -25.92 14.70 3.35
N LYS A 366 -24.92 15.58 3.40
CA LYS A 366 -25.07 17.03 3.10
C LYS A 366 -24.71 17.39 1.66
N ASN A 367 -23.87 16.60 0.98
CA ASN A 367 -23.42 16.88 -0.38
C ASN A 367 -24.34 16.24 -1.42
N LYS A 368 -25.18 17.08 -2.06
CA LYS A 368 -26.18 16.67 -3.06
C LYS A 368 -25.56 15.98 -4.28
N ASN A 369 -24.45 16.49 -4.79
CA ASN A 369 -23.82 15.93 -6.00
C ASN A 369 -23.19 14.56 -5.71
N HIS A 370 -22.59 14.41 -4.53
CA HIS A 370 -22.06 13.12 -4.09
C HIS A 370 -23.18 12.10 -3.90
N PHE A 371 -24.25 12.45 -3.20
CA PHE A 371 -25.41 11.56 -3.01
C PHE A 371 -26.00 11.07 -4.33
N ILE A 372 -26.17 11.96 -5.31
CA ILE A 372 -26.71 11.58 -6.62
C ILE A 372 -25.77 10.58 -7.33
N LYS A 373 -24.47 10.85 -7.36
CA LYS A 373 -23.50 10.00 -8.07
C LYS A 373 -23.21 8.68 -7.38
N ALA A 374 -23.08 8.68 -6.06
CA ALA A 374 -22.65 7.51 -5.30
C ALA A 374 -23.80 6.55 -4.93
N HIS A 375 -25.02 7.07 -4.74
CA HIS A 375 -26.13 6.26 -4.24
C HIS A 375 -27.37 6.28 -5.15
N LEU A 376 -27.86 7.45 -5.52
CA LEU A 376 -29.14 7.54 -6.20
C LEU A 376 -29.08 7.02 -7.65
N LYS A 377 -28.06 7.42 -8.40
CA LYS A 377 -27.90 7.03 -9.81
C LYS A 377 -27.67 5.53 -10.00
N PRO A 378 -26.78 4.85 -9.22
CA PRO A 378 -26.61 3.41 -9.31
C PRO A 378 -27.89 2.62 -9.00
N LEU A 379 -28.70 3.06 -8.00
CA LEU A 379 -29.94 2.41 -7.63
C LEU A 379 -31.05 2.57 -8.69
N LEU A 380 -31.05 3.68 -9.41
CA LEU A 380 -31.95 3.88 -10.55
C LEU A 380 -31.51 3.07 -11.79
N GLU A 381 -30.20 2.99 -12.06
CA GLU A 381 -29.63 2.23 -13.16
C GLU A 381 -29.76 0.71 -12.94
N SER A 382 -29.66 0.24 -11.70
CA SER A 382 -29.90 -1.17 -11.35
C SER A 382 -31.39 -1.54 -11.27
N GLY A 383 -32.31 -0.58 -11.44
CA GLY A 383 -33.75 -0.82 -11.36
C GLY A 383 -34.30 -1.06 -9.95
N GLN A 384 -33.46 -0.96 -8.90
CA GLN A 384 -33.88 -1.15 -7.51
C GLN A 384 -34.74 0.02 -6.97
N LEU A 385 -34.52 1.22 -7.52
CA LEU A 385 -35.37 2.39 -7.30
C LEU A 385 -36.01 2.85 -8.60
N ARG A 386 -37.18 3.43 -8.50
CA ARG A 386 -37.95 4.00 -9.61
C ARG A 386 -38.35 5.44 -9.28
N MET A 387 -38.29 6.33 -10.27
CA MET A 387 -38.82 7.69 -10.21
C MET A 387 -40.36 7.67 -10.28
N THR A 388 -41.01 8.50 -9.48
CA THR A 388 -42.47 8.64 -9.53
C THR A 388 -42.92 9.50 -10.71
N ILE A 389 -42.07 10.37 -11.22
CA ILE A 389 -42.31 11.24 -12.40
C ILE A 389 -41.16 11.10 -13.37
N PRO A 390 -41.01 10.00 -14.12
CA PRO A 390 -39.88 9.74 -14.98
C PRO A 390 -39.74 10.76 -16.12
N ASP A 391 -40.87 11.27 -16.66
CA ASP A 391 -40.91 12.23 -17.75
C ASP A 391 -40.38 13.65 -17.34
N LYS A 392 -40.28 13.91 -16.03
CA LYS A 392 -39.73 15.17 -15.50
C LYS A 392 -38.77 14.91 -14.36
N PRO A 393 -37.53 14.39 -14.62
CA PRO A 393 -36.58 13.97 -13.60
C PRO A 393 -36.16 15.09 -12.62
N ASN A 394 -36.21 16.35 -13.07
CA ASN A 394 -35.82 17.53 -12.29
C ASN A 394 -37.01 18.21 -11.62
N SER A 395 -38.20 17.61 -11.60
CA SER A 395 -39.38 18.18 -10.93
C SER A 395 -39.12 18.33 -9.42
N ARG A 396 -39.61 19.43 -8.83
CA ARG A 396 -39.58 19.66 -7.37
C ARG A 396 -40.40 18.61 -6.60
N ASN A 397 -41.38 17.99 -7.28
CA ASN A 397 -42.24 16.95 -6.71
C ASN A 397 -41.75 15.53 -7.01
N GLN A 398 -40.53 15.39 -7.58
CA GLN A 398 -39.94 14.08 -7.87
C GLN A 398 -39.71 13.32 -6.56
N LYS A 399 -40.21 12.07 -6.51
CA LYS A 399 -39.97 11.10 -5.42
C LYS A 399 -39.42 9.81 -5.99
N TYR A 400 -38.85 8.99 -5.10
CA TYR A 400 -38.23 7.73 -5.42
C TYR A 400 -38.89 6.61 -4.61
N ILE A 401 -39.14 5.47 -5.22
CA ILE A 401 -39.77 4.31 -4.58
C ILE A 401 -39.01 3.04 -4.95
N THR A 402 -38.87 2.15 -3.98
CA THR A 402 -38.25 0.83 -4.17
C THR A 402 -39.12 -0.05 -5.02
N VAL A 403 -38.52 -0.70 -6.03
CA VAL A 403 -39.18 -1.72 -6.85
C VAL A 403 -39.18 -3.04 -6.08
N LYS A 404 -40.31 -3.57 -5.72
CA LYS A 404 -40.41 -4.93 -5.19
C LYS A 404 -40.12 -5.90 -6.34
N THR A 405 -39.10 -6.72 -6.25
CA THR A 405 -38.95 -7.93 -7.06
C THR A 405 -40.06 -8.88 -6.58
N GLU A 406 -41.04 -9.17 -7.42
CA GLU A 406 -41.90 -10.33 -7.23
C GLU A 406 -41.03 -11.58 -7.47
N ASP A 407 -40.99 -12.47 -6.48
CA ASP A 407 -40.41 -13.81 -6.56
C ASP A 407 -41.14 -14.67 -7.60
#